data_08b457fa5d1727da66c4c981beb9856b
#
_entry.id   08b457fa5d1727da66c4c981beb9856b
#
_cell.length_a   1.000
_cell.length_b   1.000
_cell.length_c   1.000
_cell.angle_alpha   90.00
_cell.angle_beta   90.00
_cell.angle_gamma   90.00
#
_symmetry.space_group_name_H-M   'P 1'
#
loop_
_entity.id
_entity.type
_entity.pdbx_description
1 polymer ?
#
loop_
_entity_poly.entity_id
_entity_poly.type
_entity_poly.pdbx_seq_one_letter_code
_entity_poly.pdbx_strand_id
1 'polypeptide(L)'
;MTVTIPDVHLWDGVEDPYLYTAVVELMKDGEVKDDVRIPFGVRTFSVDPKKGFFLNGRSYPLHGVSRHQDRKGIGNALTKEHHREDMEFIREIGANTVRLAHYQHDQYFYDLCDQYGMIVWAEIPYISEHMPNGRENTISQMKELIVQNYNHPSIVTWGISNEITISTKDNKDMLDNHRELNDLCHKMDSIRPTTLACYAAVSYTHLTLPTTER
;
A
#
# COMPACT_ATOMS: atom_id res chain seq x y z
N MET A 1 3.83 -15.85 20.68
CA MET A 1 4.21 -17.16 20.08
C MET A 1 5.11 -16.87 18.91
N THR A 2 6.23 -17.59 18.75
CA THR A 2 7.14 -17.44 17.60
C THR A 2 7.09 -18.74 16.81
N VAL A 3 6.93 -18.64 15.50
CA VAL A 3 6.93 -19.78 14.57
C VAL A 3 8.09 -19.62 13.61
N THR A 4 8.84 -20.71 13.39
CA THR A 4 9.92 -20.77 12.40
C THR A 4 9.43 -21.56 11.20
N ILE A 5 9.57 -21.00 10.00
CA ILE A 5 9.26 -21.67 8.75
C ILE A 5 10.59 -22.08 8.11
N PRO A 6 10.98 -23.37 8.16
CA PRO A 6 12.20 -23.84 7.49
C PRO A 6 11.97 -23.80 5.96
N ASP A 7 13.05 -23.56 5.20
CA ASP A 7 13.03 -23.54 3.72
C ASP A 7 11.89 -22.70 3.15
N VAL A 8 11.74 -21.46 3.68
CA VAL A 8 10.64 -20.58 3.37
C VAL A 8 10.52 -20.28 1.87
N HIS A 9 9.31 -20.46 1.33
CA HIS A 9 8.96 -20.02 -0.03
C HIS A 9 8.60 -18.53 0.01
N LEU A 10 9.36 -17.72 -0.68
CA LEU A 10 9.17 -16.27 -0.65
C LEU A 10 8.03 -15.84 -1.57
N TRP A 11 7.30 -14.81 -1.16
CA TRP A 11 6.43 -14.04 -2.03
C TRP A 11 7.32 -13.14 -2.91
N ASP A 12 7.32 -13.37 -4.23
CA ASP A 12 8.30 -12.79 -5.14
C ASP A 12 7.67 -11.94 -6.26
N GLY A 13 6.67 -11.16 -5.88
CA GLY A 13 5.98 -10.28 -6.82
C GLY A 13 5.23 -11.06 -7.88
N VAL A 14 5.13 -10.50 -9.09
CA VAL A 14 4.37 -11.12 -10.20
C VAL A 14 4.98 -12.43 -10.72
N GLU A 15 6.22 -12.73 -10.35
CA GLU A 15 6.90 -13.96 -10.77
C GLU A 15 6.45 -15.16 -9.97
N ASP A 16 6.30 -15.00 -8.65
CA ASP A 16 5.87 -16.07 -7.74
C ASP A 16 5.20 -15.49 -6.48
N PRO A 17 3.91 -15.15 -6.54
CA PRO A 17 3.16 -14.54 -5.45
C PRO A 17 2.73 -15.57 -4.39
N TYR A 18 3.67 -16.35 -3.86
CA TYR A 18 3.35 -17.42 -2.92
C TYR A 18 2.83 -16.91 -1.58
N LEU A 19 1.70 -17.45 -1.16
CA LEU A 19 1.06 -17.12 0.11
C LEU A 19 0.94 -18.33 1.02
N TYR A 20 1.31 -18.14 2.27
CA TYR A 20 0.99 -19.05 3.38
C TYR A 20 -0.38 -18.69 3.97
N THR A 21 -0.94 -19.63 4.73
CA THR A 21 -2.13 -19.37 5.55
C THR A 21 -1.81 -19.67 7.00
N ALA A 22 -1.90 -18.67 7.86
CA ALA A 22 -1.92 -18.87 9.30
C ALA A 22 -3.33 -19.29 9.74
N VAL A 23 -3.43 -20.41 10.44
CA VAL A 23 -4.68 -20.89 11.03
C VAL A 23 -4.59 -20.71 12.53
N VAL A 24 -5.50 -19.95 13.11
CA VAL A 24 -5.62 -19.72 14.54
C VAL A 24 -6.92 -20.35 15.03
N GLU A 25 -6.81 -21.37 15.88
CA GLU A 25 -7.94 -22.14 16.37
C GLU A 25 -8.23 -21.82 17.84
N LEU A 26 -9.49 -21.59 18.16
CA LEU A 26 -9.98 -21.51 19.54
C LEU A 26 -10.42 -22.91 19.99
N MET A 27 -9.67 -23.48 20.93
CA MET A 27 -9.94 -24.81 21.44
C MET A 27 -10.67 -24.77 22.79
N LYS A 28 -11.67 -25.64 22.96
CA LYS A 28 -12.31 -25.92 24.26
C LYS A 28 -12.58 -27.42 24.38
N ASP A 29 -12.15 -28.00 25.49
CA ASP A 29 -12.34 -29.43 25.80
C ASP A 29 -11.82 -30.39 24.69
N GLY A 30 -10.74 -29.99 24.00
CA GLY A 30 -10.13 -30.75 22.90
C GLY A 30 -10.84 -30.59 21.56
N GLU A 31 -11.85 -29.77 21.45
CA GLU A 31 -12.59 -29.48 20.21
C GLU A 31 -12.32 -28.07 19.72
N VAL A 32 -12.17 -27.90 18.41
CA VAL A 32 -12.13 -26.60 17.76
C VAL A 32 -13.53 -25.97 17.82
N LYS A 33 -13.63 -24.79 18.43
CA LYS A 33 -14.90 -24.05 18.56
C LYS A 33 -15.00 -22.90 17.56
N ASP A 34 -13.87 -22.35 17.13
CA ASP A 34 -13.78 -21.31 16.13
C ASP A 34 -12.42 -21.31 15.48
N ASP A 35 -12.30 -20.84 14.23
CA ASP A 35 -11.00 -20.66 13.57
C ASP A 35 -10.97 -19.38 12.75
N VAL A 36 -9.77 -18.81 12.63
CA VAL A 36 -9.48 -17.69 11.75
C VAL A 36 -8.32 -18.07 10.83
N ARG A 37 -8.48 -17.81 9.53
CA ARG A 37 -7.49 -18.09 8.49
C ARG A 37 -6.99 -16.78 7.90
N ILE A 38 -5.69 -16.53 8.01
CA ILE A 38 -5.05 -15.29 7.61
C ILE A 38 -4.00 -15.62 6.54
N PRO A 39 -4.20 -15.20 5.28
CA PRO A 39 -3.15 -15.30 4.27
C PRO A 39 -2.00 -14.34 4.60
N PHE A 40 -0.78 -14.74 4.32
CA PHE A 40 0.40 -13.88 4.44
C PHE A 40 1.51 -14.35 3.49
N GLY A 41 2.34 -13.42 3.05
CA GLY A 41 3.53 -13.71 2.25
C GLY A 41 4.80 -13.35 3.01
N VAL A 42 5.86 -14.13 2.81
CA VAL A 42 7.18 -13.83 3.39
C VAL A 42 8.06 -13.22 2.32
N ARG A 43 8.54 -12.03 2.57
CA ARG A 43 9.43 -11.32 1.63
C ARG A 43 10.35 -10.36 2.36
N THR A 44 11.41 -9.94 1.71
CA THR A 44 12.21 -8.76 2.08
C THR A 44 12.17 -7.74 0.94
N PHE A 45 12.26 -6.47 1.26
CA PHE A 45 12.44 -5.44 0.24
C PHE A 45 13.31 -4.29 0.78
N SER A 46 13.87 -3.54 -0.14
CA SER A 46 14.59 -2.30 0.19
C SER A 46 14.48 -1.29 -0.96
N VAL A 47 14.67 -0.02 -0.62
CA VAL A 47 14.72 1.09 -1.58
C VAL A 47 16.10 1.73 -1.51
N ASP A 48 16.81 1.74 -2.62
CA ASP A 48 18.09 2.43 -2.77
C ASP A 48 17.88 3.68 -3.64
N PRO A 49 18.27 4.89 -3.18
CA PRO A 49 18.02 6.13 -3.91
C PRO A 49 18.71 6.22 -5.26
N LYS A 50 19.69 5.36 -5.55
CA LYS A 50 20.43 5.34 -6.84
C LYS A 50 20.11 4.12 -7.68
N LYS A 51 19.71 3.01 -7.06
CA LYS A 51 19.53 1.72 -7.74
C LYS A 51 18.06 1.29 -7.83
N GLY A 52 17.15 1.99 -7.11
CA GLY A 52 15.73 1.73 -7.16
C GLY A 52 15.24 0.70 -6.13
N PHE A 53 14.18 -0.01 -6.47
CA PHE A 53 13.53 -0.97 -5.59
C PHE A 53 14.12 -2.38 -5.75
N PHE A 54 14.27 -3.06 -4.62
CA PHE A 54 14.76 -4.44 -4.54
C PHE A 54 13.72 -5.30 -3.84
N LEU A 55 13.42 -6.46 -4.40
CA LEU A 55 12.59 -7.50 -3.78
C LEU A 55 13.43 -8.76 -3.60
N ASN A 56 13.43 -9.31 -2.38
CA ASN A 56 14.18 -10.51 -2.02
C ASN A 56 15.67 -10.45 -2.42
N GLY A 57 16.28 -9.26 -2.27
CA GLY A 57 17.70 -9.01 -2.54
C GLY A 57 18.06 -8.80 -4.02
N ARG A 58 17.10 -8.88 -4.95
CA ARG A 58 17.34 -8.62 -6.39
C ARG A 58 16.63 -7.34 -6.85
N SER A 59 17.22 -6.66 -7.83
CA SER A 59 16.61 -5.49 -8.46
C SER A 59 15.24 -5.86 -9.04
N TYR A 60 14.25 -5.06 -8.72
CA TYR A 60 12.88 -5.26 -9.17
C TYR A 60 12.32 -3.93 -9.72
N PRO A 61 12.46 -3.67 -11.02
CA PRO A 61 11.95 -2.44 -11.64
C PRO A 61 10.43 -2.33 -11.48
N LEU A 62 9.97 -1.17 -11.01
CA LEU A 62 8.55 -0.91 -10.81
C LEU A 62 7.94 -0.28 -12.06
N HIS A 63 6.92 -0.93 -12.60
CA HIS A 63 6.09 -0.45 -13.70
C HIS A 63 4.66 -0.38 -13.21
N GLY A 64 4.14 0.82 -12.97
CA GLY A 64 2.91 0.95 -12.21
C GLY A 64 1.91 1.93 -12.78
N VAL A 65 0.70 1.81 -12.24
CA VAL A 65 -0.44 2.69 -12.49
C VAL A 65 -1.03 3.18 -11.17
N SER A 66 -1.77 4.29 -11.22
CA SER A 66 -2.65 4.69 -10.12
C SER A 66 -4.06 4.19 -10.42
N ARG A 67 -4.72 3.67 -9.40
CA ARG A 67 -6.11 3.21 -9.49
C ARG A 67 -6.99 4.00 -8.54
N HIS A 68 -8.12 4.47 -9.05
CA HIS A 68 -9.25 4.92 -8.24
C HIS A 68 -10.30 3.82 -8.11
N GLN A 69 -10.98 3.76 -6.95
CA GLN A 69 -12.03 2.77 -6.69
C GLN A 69 -13.38 3.35 -7.05
N ASP A 70 -13.58 3.60 -8.34
CA ASP A 70 -14.85 4.11 -8.85
C ASP A 70 -15.14 3.62 -10.27
N ARG A 71 -16.41 3.64 -10.66
CA ARG A 71 -16.87 3.23 -11.98
C ARG A 71 -18.08 4.05 -12.41
N LYS A 72 -18.14 4.36 -13.71
CA LYS A 72 -19.25 5.10 -14.30
C LYS A 72 -20.59 4.45 -13.98
N GLY A 73 -21.50 5.24 -13.44
CA GLY A 73 -22.88 4.86 -13.14
C GLY A 73 -23.10 4.24 -11.76
N ILE A 74 -22.06 3.75 -11.07
CA ILE A 74 -22.16 3.15 -9.75
C ILE A 74 -21.25 3.82 -8.70
N GLY A 75 -20.38 4.75 -9.09
CA GLY A 75 -19.44 5.37 -8.16
C GLY A 75 -18.58 4.31 -7.47
N ASN A 76 -18.43 4.40 -6.16
CA ASN A 76 -17.60 3.49 -5.35
C ASN A 76 -18.30 2.17 -4.98
N ALA A 77 -19.52 1.91 -5.47
CA ALA A 77 -20.27 0.68 -5.17
C ALA A 77 -19.79 -0.50 -6.05
N LEU A 78 -18.50 -0.78 -6.02
CA LEU A 78 -17.89 -1.86 -6.80
C LEU A 78 -18.19 -3.23 -6.18
N THR A 79 -18.37 -4.23 -7.04
CA THR A 79 -18.44 -5.64 -6.65
C THR A 79 -17.06 -6.30 -6.82
N LYS A 80 -16.92 -7.53 -6.31
CA LYS A 80 -15.70 -8.32 -6.49
C LYS A 80 -15.35 -8.55 -7.96
N GLU A 81 -16.35 -8.67 -8.83
CA GLU A 81 -16.17 -8.82 -10.27
C GLU A 81 -15.51 -7.57 -10.87
N HIS A 82 -15.95 -6.38 -10.48
CA HIS A 82 -15.35 -5.12 -10.91
C HIS A 82 -13.88 -5.01 -10.47
N HIS A 83 -13.57 -5.42 -9.25
CA HIS A 83 -12.19 -5.43 -8.75
C HIS A 83 -11.31 -6.42 -9.54
N ARG A 84 -11.83 -7.61 -9.90
CA ARG A 84 -11.11 -8.58 -10.74
C ARG A 84 -10.85 -8.04 -12.13
N GLU A 85 -11.86 -7.43 -12.75
CA GLU A 85 -11.74 -6.82 -14.08
C GLU A 85 -10.67 -5.72 -14.10
N ASP A 86 -10.66 -4.82 -13.08
CA ASP A 86 -9.63 -3.81 -12.96
C ASP A 86 -8.23 -4.44 -12.81
N MET A 87 -8.09 -5.50 -12.02
CA MET A 87 -6.84 -6.22 -11.86
C MET A 87 -6.38 -6.87 -13.17
N GLU A 88 -7.29 -7.44 -13.94
CA GLU A 88 -7.00 -8.01 -15.25
C GLU A 88 -6.44 -6.95 -16.21
N PHE A 89 -7.06 -5.78 -16.29
CA PHE A 89 -6.56 -4.66 -17.09
C PHE A 89 -5.16 -4.19 -16.65
N ILE A 90 -4.94 -4.08 -15.33
CA ILE A 90 -3.64 -3.70 -14.78
C ILE A 90 -2.56 -4.72 -15.18
N ARG A 91 -2.88 -6.00 -15.18
CA ARG A 91 -1.96 -7.08 -15.58
C ARG A 91 -1.74 -7.12 -17.07
N GLU A 92 -2.79 -6.90 -17.87
CA GLU A 92 -2.72 -6.92 -19.35
C GLU A 92 -1.74 -5.88 -19.90
N ILE A 93 -1.66 -4.70 -19.28
CA ILE A 93 -0.68 -3.66 -19.66
C ILE A 93 0.73 -3.93 -19.15
N GLY A 94 0.97 -5.07 -18.45
CA GLY A 94 2.28 -5.43 -17.92
C GLY A 94 2.70 -4.69 -16.65
N ALA A 95 1.76 -4.07 -15.92
CA ALA A 95 2.08 -3.44 -14.65
C ALA A 95 2.37 -4.49 -13.57
N ASN A 96 3.34 -4.17 -12.70
CA ASN A 96 3.69 -4.95 -11.51
C ASN A 96 3.51 -4.16 -10.21
N THR A 97 3.03 -2.92 -10.32
CA THR A 97 2.89 -1.98 -9.21
C THR A 97 1.60 -1.20 -9.36
N VAL A 98 0.92 -0.94 -8.25
CA VAL A 98 -0.29 -0.13 -8.22
C VAL A 98 -0.27 0.84 -7.02
N ARG A 99 -0.56 2.10 -7.28
CA ARG A 99 -0.90 3.07 -6.26
C ARG A 99 -2.41 3.06 -6.07
N LEU A 100 -2.87 2.80 -4.87
CA LEU A 100 -4.28 2.83 -4.51
C LEU A 100 -4.67 4.26 -4.12
N ALA A 101 -4.92 5.07 -5.14
CA ALA A 101 -5.16 6.50 -5.05
C ALA A 101 -6.61 6.80 -4.64
N HIS A 102 -6.86 7.72 -3.78
CA HIS A 102 -6.01 8.43 -2.80
C HIS A 102 -6.58 8.15 -1.41
N TYR A 103 -6.99 6.90 -1.15
CA TYR A 103 -7.71 6.46 0.05
C TYR A 103 -7.60 4.94 0.20
N GLN A 104 -7.97 4.42 1.37
CA GLN A 104 -8.04 2.97 1.58
C GLN A 104 -9.08 2.36 0.64
N HIS A 105 -8.66 1.37 -0.14
CA HIS A 105 -9.52 0.62 -1.04
C HIS A 105 -10.20 -0.56 -0.33
N ASP A 106 -11.10 -1.25 -1.03
CA ASP A 106 -11.74 -2.48 -0.57
C ASP A 106 -10.70 -3.55 -0.25
N GLN A 107 -10.88 -4.27 0.87
CA GLN A 107 -9.96 -5.32 1.32
C GLN A 107 -9.73 -6.40 0.26
N TYR A 108 -10.76 -6.72 -0.50
CA TYR A 108 -10.65 -7.69 -1.58
C TYR A 108 -9.66 -7.27 -2.67
N PHE A 109 -9.46 -5.96 -2.89
CA PHE A 109 -8.47 -5.51 -3.87
C PHE A 109 -7.03 -5.66 -3.35
N TYR A 110 -6.80 -5.52 -2.05
CA TYR A 110 -5.51 -5.86 -1.43
C TYR A 110 -5.24 -7.37 -1.52
N ASP A 111 -6.26 -8.20 -1.27
CA ASP A 111 -6.14 -9.66 -1.46
C ASP A 111 -5.75 -10.01 -2.91
N LEU A 112 -6.35 -9.36 -3.91
CA LEU A 112 -5.97 -9.53 -5.31
C LEU A 112 -4.52 -9.07 -5.57
N CYS A 113 -4.08 -7.97 -4.97
CA CYS A 113 -2.69 -7.53 -5.09
C CYS A 113 -1.71 -8.57 -4.55
N ASP A 114 -2.01 -9.19 -3.42
CA ASP A 114 -1.20 -10.27 -2.86
C ASP A 114 -1.17 -11.49 -3.77
N GLN A 115 -2.34 -11.91 -4.26
CA GLN A 115 -2.50 -13.10 -5.12
C GLN A 115 -1.83 -12.96 -6.48
N TYR A 116 -1.81 -11.75 -7.02
CA TYR A 116 -1.20 -11.47 -8.32
C TYR A 116 0.21 -10.87 -8.25
N GLY A 117 0.74 -10.71 -7.06
CA GLY A 117 2.11 -10.24 -6.85
C GLY A 117 2.34 -8.76 -7.12
N MET A 118 1.30 -7.92 -7.04
CA MET A 118 1.41 -6.49 -7.25
C MET A 118 2.12 -5.80 -6.09
N ILE A 119 3.06 -4.93 -6.38
CA ILE A 119 3.63 -4.02 -5.39
C ILE A 119 2.65 -2.87 -5.15
N VAL A 120 2.35 -2.56 -3.89
CA VAL A 120 1.30 -1.61 -3.52
C VAL A 120 1.85 -0.41 -2.74
N TRP A 121 1.43 0.79 -3.17
CA TRP A 121 1.43 2.00 -2.39
C TRP A 121 0.01 2.24 -1.88
N ALA A 122 -0.19 2.08 -0.57
CA ALA A 122 -1.46 2.31 0.13
C ALA A 122 -1.42 3.65 0.86
N GLU A 123 -2.52 4.42 0.84
CA GLU A 123 -2.55 5.78 1.40
C GLU A 123 -3.89 6.12 2.07
N ILE A 124 -3.86 7.14 2.92
CA ILE A 124 -5.05 7.72 3.55
C ILE A 124 -5.60 8.89 2.73
N PRO A 125 -6.89 9.23 2.86
CA PRO A 125 -7.54 10.32 2.12
C PRO A 125 -7.21 11.71 2.71
N TYR A 126 -5.93 12.00 2.91
CA TYR A 126 -5.45 13.34 3.26
C TYR A 126 -4.99 14.03 1.97
N ILE A 127 -5.92 14.74 1.33
CA ILE A 127 -5.84 15.15 -0.08
C ILE A 127 -6.06 16.65 -0.23
N SER A 128 -5.22 17.30 -1.05
CA SER A 128 -5.35 18.64 -1.61
C SER A 128 -5.38 19.79 -0.61
N GLU A 129 -5.87 19.61 0.60
CA GLU A 129 -6.02 20.65 1.60
C GLU A 129 -5.75 20.15 3.02
N HIS A 130 -5.08 20.98 3.81
CA HIS A 130 -4.94 20.75 5.24
C HIS A 130 -6.07 21.41 6.01
N MET A 131 -6.84 20.60 6.73
CA MET A 131 -7.88 21.07 7.65
C MET A 131 -7.37 20.94 9.09
N PRO A 132 -7.21 22.05 9.83
CA PRO A 132 -6.68 22.02 11.21
C PRO A 132 -7.50 21.13 12.15
N ASN A 133 -8.83 21.05 11.96
CA ASN A 133 -9.73 20.18 12.70
C ASN A 133 -9.78 18.72 12.17
N GLY A 134 -9.09 18.42 11.09
CA GLY A 134 -9.02 17.08 10.48
C GLY A 134 -7.84 16.24 10.95
N ARG A 135 -6.92 16.80 11.74
CA ARG A 135 -5.66 16.16 12.14
C ARG A 135 -5.87 14.83 12.88
N GLU A 136 -6.73 14.81 13.90
CA GLU A 136 -7.05 13.59 14.65
C GLU A 136 -7.63 12.50 13.74
N ASN A 137 -8.43 12.90 12.75
CA ASN A 137 -9.01 11.99 11.77
C ASN A 137 -7.92 11.36 10.88
N THR A 138 -6.95 12.13 10.40
CA THR A 138 -5.84 11.59 9.59
C THR A 138 -5.02 10.55 10.38
N ILE A 139 -4.79 10.80 11.67
CA ILE A 139 -4.10 9.89 12.58
C ILE A 139 -4.91 8.61 12.81
N SER A 140 -6.22 8.73 13.04
CA SER A 140 -7.11 7.56 13.19
C SER A 140 -7.12 6.71 11.93
N GLN A 141 -7.31 7.32 10.78
CA GLN A 141 -7.33 6.61 9.49
C GLN A 141 -6.00 5.91 9.20
N MET A 142 -4.85 6.54 9.50
CA MET A 142 -3.55 5.90 9.32
C MET A 142 -3.37 4.68 10.23
N LYS A 143 -3.81 4.77 11.48
CA LYS A 143 -3.79 3.61 12.40
C LYS A 143 -4.65 2.46 11.86
N GLU A 144 -5.85 2.77 11.40
CA GLU A 144 -6.76 1.78 10.83
C GLU A 144 -6.18 1.15 9.55
N LEU A 145 -5.65 1.95 8.64
CA LEU A 145 -5.01 1.49 7.42
C LEU A 145 -3.89 0.48 7.73
N ILE A 146 -2.98 0.82 8.65
CA ILE A 146 -1.86 -0.03 9.02
C ILE A 146 -2.35 -1.31 9.70
N VAL A 147 -3.25 -1.22 10.69
CA VAL A 147 -3.72 -2.40 11.44
C VAL A 147 -4.46 -3.38 10.54
N GLN A 148 -5.32 -2.89 9.68
CA GLN A 148 -6.13 -3.73 8.78
C GLN A 148 -5.29 -4.38 7.67
N ASN A 149 -4.21 -3.72 7.25
CA ASN A 149 -3.45 -4.14 6.06
C ASN A 149 -2.01 -4.60 6.38
N TYR A 150 -1.66 -4.78 7.64
CA TYR A 150 -0.29 -5.09 8.05
C TYR A 150 0.26 -6.38 7.42
N ASN A 151 -0.59 -7.39 7.27
CA ASN A 151 -0.22 -8.72 6.78
C ASN A 151 -0.12 -8.84 5.26
N HIS A 152 -0.54 -7.83 4.49
CA HIS A 152 -0.43 -7.85 3.03
C HIS A 152 1.04 -7.74 2.58
N PRO A 153 1.63 -8.78 1.96
CA PRO A 153 3.00 -8.73 1.47
C PRO A 153 3.16 -7.74 0.32
N SER A 154 2.12 -7.49 -0.44
CA SER A 154 2.09 -6.53 -1.56
C SER A 154 2.42 -5.11 -1.14
N ILE A 155 1.98 -4.66 0.05
CA ILE A 155 2.19 -3.29 0.51
C ILE A 155 3.66 -3.08 0.90
N VAL A 156 4.28 -2.08 0.29
CA VAL A 156 5.69 -1.72 0.54
C VAL A 156 5.88 -0.30 1.05
N THR A 157 4.83 0.54 1.03
CA THR A 157 4.91 1.92 1.54
C THR A 157 3.55 2.43 1.99
N TRP A 158 3.58 3.31 3.01
CA TRP A 158 2.41 4.02 3.51
C TRP A 158 2.40 5.46 3.00
N GLY A 159 1.37 5.83 2.24
CA GLY A 159 1.14 7.18 1.77
C GLY A 159 0.48 8.05 2.83
N ILE A 160 1.17 9.10 3.28
CA ILE A 160 0.69 9.96 4.36
C ILE A 160 -0.12 11.16 3.88
N SER A 161 0.00 11.54 2.62
CA SER A 161 -0.84 12.60 2.00
C SER A 161 -0.71 12.64 0.48
N ASN A 162 -1.65 13.34 -0.16
CA ASN A 162 -1.63 13.65 -1.58
C ASN A 162 -1.85 15.13 -1.86
N GLU A 163 -0.88 15.79 -2.49
CA GLU A 163 -0.99 17.12 -3.11
C GLU A 163 -1.55 18.23 -2.19
N ILE A 164 -1.27 18.16 -0.89
CA ILE A 164 -1.82 19.11 0.11
C ILE A 164 -1.52 20.56 -0.23
N THR A 165 -0.41 20.83 -0.93
CA THR A 165 0.01 22.17 -1.30
C THR A 165 -0.82 22.80 -2.44
N ILE A 166 -1.78 22.09 -3.02
CA ILE A 166 -2.76 22.68 -3.95
C ILE A 166 -3.52 23.83 -3.28
N SER A 167 -4.08 23.57 -2.10
CA SER A 167 -4.92 24.55 -1.39
C SER A 167 -4.28 25.09 -0.10
N THR A 168 -3.23 24.45 0.41
CA THR A 168 -2.54 24.86 1.63
C THR A 168 -1.09 25.26 1.34
N LYS A 169 -0.78 26.55 1.52
CA LYS A 169 0.60 27.07 1.43
C LYS A 169 1.25 27.03 2.81
N ASP A 170 2.57 26.91 2.84
CA ASP A 170 3.46 26.95 4.02
C ASP A 170 2.72 27.07 5.37
N ASN A 171 2.26 25.94 5.85
CA ASN A 171 1.47 25.85 7.07
C ASN A 171 2.19 24.97 8.10
N LYS A 172 2.55 25.58 9.23
CA LYS A 172 3.25 24.86 10.29
C LYS A 172 2.46 23.65 10.82
N ASP A 173 1.14 23.81 10.99
CA ASP A 173 0.27 22.73 11.49
C ASP A 173 0.21 21.55 10.50
N MET A 174 0.16 21.85 9.20
CA MET A 174 0.29 20.85 8.15
C MET A 174 1.60 20.06 8.25
N LEU A 175 2.73 20.76 8.40
CA LEU A 175 4.04 20.13 8.53
C LEU A 175 4.15 19.30 9.81
N ASP A 176 3.60 19.78 10.91
CA ASP A 176 3.55 19.05 12.17
C ASP A 176 2.67 17.79 12.05
N ASN A 177 1.54 17.87 11.33
CA ASN A 177 0.72 16.69 11.04
C ASN A 177 1.45 15.65 10.17
N HIS A 178 2.20 16.08 9.16
CA HIS A 178 3.02 15.15 8.36
C HIS A 178 4.10 14.46 9.20
N ARG A 179 4.77 15.19 10.12
CA ARG A 179 5.74 14.57 11.03
C ARG A 179 5.06 13.55 11.94
N GLU A 180 3.92 13.91 12.53
CA GLU A 180 3.18 13.00 13.40
C GLU A 180 2.72 11.74 12.69
N LEU A 181 2.22 11.85 11.46
CA LEU A 181 1.85 10.70 10.63
C LEU A 181 3.07 9.84 10.28
N ASN A 182 4.19 10.46 9.91
CA ASN A 182 5.44 9.75 9.66
C ASN A 182 5.91 8.97 10.88
N ASP A 183 5.97 9.63 12.04
CA ASP A 183 6.43 9.01 13.29
C ASP A 183 5.49 7.89 13.74
N LEU A 184 4.19 8.08 13.55
CA LEU A 184 3.18 7.06 13.80
C LEU A 184 3.40 5.83 12.93
N CYS A 185 3.60 6.00 11.62
CA CYS A 185 3.86 4.90 10.71
C CYS A 185 5.08 4.09 11.15
N HIS A 186 6.21 4.76 11.40
CA HIS A 186 7.44 4.09 11.83
C HIS A 186 7.37 3.45 13.22
N LYS A 187 6.51 3.98 14.10
CA LYS A 187 6.21 3.35 15.40
C LYS A 187 5.39 2.09 15.26
N MET A 188 4.44 2.05 14.34
CA MET A 188 3.53 0.91 14.13
C MET A 188 4.11 -0.13 13.18
N ASP A 189 4.92 0.30 12.22
CA ASP A 189 5.56 -0.53 11.21
C ASP A 189 7.00 -0.06 10.95
N SER A 190 7.95 -0.78 11.50
CA SER A 190 9.38 -0.46 11.37
C SER A 190 10.00 -0.88 10.03
N ILE A 191 9.23 -1.53 9.15
CA ILE A 191 9.72 -2.11 7.90
C ILE A 191 9.38 -1.22 6.70
N ARG A 192 8.13 -0.74 6.62
CA ARG A 192 7.66 0.02 5.47
C ARG A 192 7.97 1.50 5.62
N PRO A 193 8.60 2.12 4.60
CA PRO A 193 8.79 3.57 4.58
C PRO A 193 7.47 4.30 4.37
N THR A 194 7.47 5.58 4.66
CA THR A 194 6.41 6.52 4.30
C THR A 194 6.72 7.22 2.99
N THR A 195 5.67 7.66 2.31
CA THR A 195 5.76 8.47 1.11
C THR A 195 4.60 9.47 1.05
N LEU A 196 4.70 10.43 0.16
CA LEU A 196 3.60 11.34 -0.18
C LEU A 196 3.72 11.77 -1.65
N ALA A 197 2.59 12.12 -2.25
CA ALA A 197 2.59 12.77 -3.55
C ALA A 197 2.62 14.30 -3.35
N CYS A 198 3.59 14.96 -3.98
CA CYS A 198 3.70 16.41 -3.97
C CYS A 198 2.99 17.01 -5.18
N TYR A 199 2.21 18.07 -4.97
CA TYR A 199 1.77 18.92 -6.07
C TYR A 199 2.89 19.91 -6.40
N ALA A 200 3.36 19.83 -7.63
CA ALA A 200 4.37 20.77 -8.13
C ALA A 200 4.23 20.95 -9.63
N ALA A 201 3.39 21.89 -10.02
CA ALA A 201 3.10 22.18 -11.43
C ALA A 201 4.38 22.50 -12.25
N VAL A 202 5.41 23.07 -11.63
CA VAL A 202 6.67 23.43 -12.29
C VAL A 202 7.69 22.31 -12.27
N SER A 203 7.70 21.47 -11.24
CA SER A 203 8.63 20.36 -11.12
C SER A 203 8.20 19.11 -11.91
N TYR A 204 7.03 19.12 -12.48
CA TYR A 204 6.52 18.00 -13.29
C TYR A 204 7.45 17.64 -14.44
N THR A 205 8.02 18.66 -15.09
CA THR A 205 9.01 18.46 -16.17
C THR A 205 10.31 17.80 -15.69
N HIS A 206 10.67 17.99 -14.43
CA HIS A 206 11.86 17.35 -13.87
C HIS A 206 11.67 15.86 -13.60
N LEU A 207 10.45 15.43 -13.32
CA LEU A 207 10.11 14.02 -13.13
C LEU A 207 10.16 13.22 -14.42
N THR A 208 10.02 13.88 -15.57
CA THR A 208 10.06 13.22 -16.87
C THR A 208 11.47 13.19 -17.49
N LEU A 209 12.37 14.08 -17.10
CA LEU A 209 13.74 14.17 -17.65
C LEU A 209 14.52 12.86 -17.53
N PRO A 210 14.54 12.16 -16.38
CA PRO A 210 15.29 10.90 -16.28
C PRO A 210 14.77 9.79 -17.20
N THR A 211 13.56 9.92 -17.70
CA THR A 211 12.96 8.93 -18.61
C THR A 211 13.16 9.27 -20.08
N THR A 212 13.57 10.50 -20.40
CA THR A 212 13.78 10.96 -21.78
C THR A 212 15.23 10.93 -22.22
N GLU A 213 16.16 10.82 -21.29
CA GLU A 213 17.61 10.68 -21.56
C GLU A 213 18.00 9.22 -21.76
N ARG A 214 17.44 8.57 -22.75
CA ARG A 214 17.78 7.18 -23.10
C ARG A 214 18.33 7.08 -24.47
#